data_7a3bbcedf1ada8e8d17337559f7dc374
#
_entry.id   7a3bbcedf1ada8e8d17337559f7dc374
#
_cell.length_a   1.000
_cell.length_b   1.000
_cell.length_c   1.000
_cell.angle_alpha   90.00
_cell.angle_beta   90.00
_cell.angle_gamma   90.00
#
_symmetry.space_group_name_H-M   'P 1'
#
loop_
_entity.id
_entity.type
_entity.pdbx_description
1 polymer ?
#
loop_
_entity_poly.entity_id
_entity_poly.type
_entity_poly.pdbx_seq_one_letter_code
_entity_poly.pdbx_strand_id
1 'polypeptide(L)'
;PDAPRAFVQRSGAGVEGAPRIPALFTAPGAALLAEDPEALTRAAEDRLMRLGVAASGARGVTPDRLAATRAAETRKRWRALVATLRARPFVDPGTAADVTSVLGAPSSPLDGLLAALRDHLPDPIGTDTPDPAFTALLRFAESDGPDRLRRLFATLNVALTALDRDPGTAIARLTAARAETEAMLAAFRAPGSTAPLLIGEMLQDTVLQASVATLSELKNRLDKAWAEGPFAACTAVLGRYPFGSGEPVPLVDLSALFGPGGTVDRFSREALQGLARPSPEGMNWTPEALSVGAEPSSLAFLAAATSLRERFFTSPAPEPTVPMALSLVARSPEILTARLALGGAEHDLLAEGDLSITWPGPNPEDGVRLLLETEEGPADWHWPGGWGFFRMLDDARLRERDEGRRRLGDLSLGALRLVFSLNLGRPDNVLAILPELSEIRCDETP
;
A
#
# COMPACT_ATOMS: atom_id res chain seq x y z
N PRO A 1 4.55 -33.59 -13.50
CA PRO A 1 3.96 -32.27 -13.32
C PRO A 1 4.77 -31.30 -14.15
N ASP A 2 4.17 -30.82 -15.23
CA ASP A 2 4.84 -29.89 -16.15
C ASP A 2 5.18 -28.63 -15.38
N ALA A 3 6.48 -28.30 -15.30
CA ALA A 3 6.91 -27.01 -14.77
C ALA A 3 6.17 -25.91 -15.54
N PRO A 4 5.60 -24.92 -14.88
CA PRO A 4 4.86 -23.86 -15.56
C PRO A 4 5.82 -23.19 -16.56
N ARG A 5 5.45 -23.20 -17.84
CA ARG A 5 6.23 -22.53 -18.87
C ARG A 5 6.26 -21.04 -18.52
N ALA A 6 7.44 -20.54 -18.14
CA ALA A 6 7.61 -19.16 -17.69
C ALA A 6 7.39 -18.14 -18.81
N PHE A 7 7.47 -18.59 -20.07
CA PHE A 7 7.32 -17.75 -21.24
C PHE A 7 6.15 -18.18 -22.13
N VAL A 8 5.51 -17.19 -22.72
CA VAL A 8 4.55 -17.32 -23.79
C VAL A 8 4.97 -16.43 -24.95
N GLN A 9 4.63 -16.82 -26.17
CA GLN A 9 4.73 -15.95 -27.33
C GLN A 9 3.40 -15.25 -27.52
N ARG A 10 3.42 -13.91 -27.66
CA ARG A 10 2.23 -13.09 -27.88
C ARG A 10 2.30 -12.51 -29.30
N SER A 11 1.30 -12.76 -30.12
CA SER A 11 1.08 -12.07 -31.39
C SER A 11 -0.10 -11.09 -31.24
N GLY A 12 -0.34 -10.26 -32.25
CA GLY A 12 -1.45 -9.31 -32.26
C GLY A 12 -2.86 -9.92 -32.07
N ALA A 13 -2.99 -11.25 -32.15
CA ALA A 13 -4.23 -12.00 -32.00
C ALA A 13 -4.36 -12.71 -30.64
N GLY A 14 -3.35 -12.66 -29.75
CA GLY A 14 -3.38 -13.32 -28.43
C GLY A 14 -2.12 -14.08 -28.07
N VAL A 15 -2.26 -15.03 -27.13
CA VAL A 15 -1.16 -15.88 -26.67
C VAL A 15 -1.06 -17.09 -27.60
N GLU A 16 0.01 -17.16 -28.36
CA GLU A 16 0.38 -18.36 -29.13
C GLU A 16 1.31 -19.24 -28.30
N GLY A 17 1.28 -20.53 -28.55
CA GLY A 17 1.98 -21.57 -27.77
C GLY A 17 3.47 -21.33 -27.52
N ALA A 18 4.22 -22.38 -27.19
CA ALA A 18 5.65 -22.24 -26.90
C ALA A 18 6.42 -21.69 -28.13
N PRO A 19 7.34 -20.71 -27.91
CA PRO A 19 8.14 -20.12 -28.95
C PRO A 19 8.95 -21.23 -29.70
N ARG A 20 8.94 -21.20 -31.04
CA ARG A 20 9.64 -22.17 -31.85
C ARG A 20 10.39 -21.51 -33.01
N ILE A 21 11.62 -21.91 -33.21
CA ILE A 21 12.40 -21.60 -34.41
C ILE A 21 12.52 -22.88 -35.26
N PRO A 22 12.15 -22.85 -36.55
CA PRO A 22 12.36 -23.99 -37.42
C PRO A 22 13.84 -24.36 -37.49
N ALA A 23 14.16 -25.69 -37.55
CA ALA A 23 15.52 -26.20 -37.52
C ALA A 23 16.45 -25.58 -38.58
N LEU A 24 15.90 -25.22 -39.75
CA LEU A 24 16.62 -24.53 -40.82
C LEU A 24 17.31 -23.23 -40.37
N PHE A 25 16.76 -22.54 -39.34
CA PHE A 25 17.26 -21.27 -38.84
C PHE A 25 18.01 -21.44 -37.51
N THR A 26 18.62 -22.62 -37.30
CA THR A 26 19.52 -22.95 -36.21
C THR A 26 20.91 -23.27 -36.72
N ALA A 27 21.93 -23.28 -35.88
CA ALA A 27 23.30 -23.65 -36.28
C ALA A 27 23.39 -25.08 -36.87
N PRO A 28 22.75 -26.10 -36.29
CA PRO A 28 22.74 -27.43 -36.92
C PRO A 28 22.08 -27.43 -38.30
N GLY A 29 20.99 -26.69 -38.49
CA GLY A 29 20.34 -26.56 -39.81
C GLY A 29 21.21 -25.80 -40.80
N ALA A 30 22.03 -24.85 -40.34
CA ALA A 30 23.03 -24.18 -41.16
C ALA A 30 24.12 -25.15 -41.66
N ALA A 31 24.65 -25.98 -40.75
CA ALA A 31 25.69 -26.98 -41.09
C ALA A 31 25.17 -27.95 -42.16
N LEU A 32 23.96 -28.50 -41.98
CA LEU A 32 23.35 -29.41 -42.99
C LEU A 32 23.21 -28.76 -44.36
N LEU A 33 22.88 -27.46 -44.44
CA LEU A 33 22.79 -26.74 -45.72
C LEU A 33 24.16 -26.47 -46.35
N ALA A 34 25.21 -26.40 -45.54
CA ALA A 34 26.56 -26.15 -46.00
C ALA A 34 27.25 -27.42 -46.52
N GLU A 35 26.76 -28.64 -46.16
CA GLU A 35 27.33 -29.92 -46.59
C GLU A 35 27.18 -30.14 -48.08
N ASP A 36 26.05 -29.83 -48.72
CA ASP A 36 25.83 -29.94 -50.16
C ASP A 36 24.86 -28.87 -50.67
N PRO A 37 25.31 -27.61 -50.85
CA PRO A 37 24.48 -26.52 -51.34
C PRO A 37 24.03 -26.71 -52.79
N GLU A 38 24.80 -27.47 -53.61
CA GLU A 38 24.44 -27.75 -55.01
C GLU A 38 23.30 -28.76 -55.12
N ALA A 39 23.26 -29.77 -54.26
CA ALA A 39 22.14 -30.73 -54.21
C ALA A 39 20.84 -30.05 -53.82
N LEU A 40 20.90 -29.10 -52.88
CA LEU A 40 19.72 -28.29 -52.47
C LEU A 40 19.21 -27.41 -53.62
N THR A 41 20.12 -26.77 -54.35
CA THR A 41 19.76 -25.94 -55.50
C THR A 41 19.09 -26.78 -56.56
N ARG A 42 19.66 -27.95 -56.91
CA ARG A 42 19.08 -28.91 -57.84
C ARG A 42 17.70 -29.41 -57.40
N ALA A 43 17.54 -29.78 -56.13
CA ALA A 43 16.25 -30.23 -55.58
C ALA A 43 15.18 -29.13 -55.62
N ALA A 44 15.56 -27.87 -55.42
CA ALA A 44 14.66 -26.71 -55.52
C ALA A 44 14.26 -26.46 -56.99
N GLU A 45 15.20 -26.55 -57.94
CA GLU A 45 14.94 -26.43 -59.36
C GLU A 45 13.99 -27.52 -59.84
N ASP A 46 14.20 -28.75 -59.46
CA ASP A 46 13.34 -29.89 -59.77
C ASP A 46 11.93 -29.71 -59.22
N ARG A 47 11.80 -29.12 -58.01
CA ARG A 47 10.50 -28.85 -57.40
C ARG A 47 9.77 -27.75 -58.12
N LEU A 48 10.46 -26.68 -58.51
CA LEU A 48 9.88 -25.56 -59.28
C LEU A 48 9.42 -26.04 -60.66
N MET A 49 10.21 -26.88 -61.33
CA MET A 49 9.81 -27.48 -62.61
C MET A 49 8.54 -28.33 -62.47
N ARG A 50 8.43 -29.15 -61.42
CA ARG A 50 7.22 -29.96 -61.15
C ARG A 50 5.98 -29.10 -60.87
N LEU A 51 6.15 -27.87 -60.35
CA LEU A 51 5.09 -26.91 -60.09
C LEU A 51 4.76 -26.03 -61.34
N GLY A 52 5.41 -26.28 -62.49
CA GLY A 52 5.21 -25.49 -63.69
C GLY A 52 5.79 -24.09 -63.65
N VAL A 53 6.66 -23.82 -62.66
CA VAL A 53 7.32 -22.52 -62.51
C VAL A 53 8.65 -22.58 -63.26
N ALA A 54 8.84 -21.63 -64.21
CA ALA A 54 10.09 -21.54 -64.96
C ALA A 54 11.30 -21.38 -64.01
N ALA A 55 12.28 -22.25 -64.10
CA ALA A 55 13.49 -22.25 -63.27
C ALA A 55 14.43 -21.05 -63.54
N SER A 56 14.00 -20.08 -64.34
CA SER A 56 14.80 -18.88 -64.67
C SER A 56 15.16 -18.02 -63.44
N GLY A 57 14.39 -18.10 -62.34
CA GLY A 57 14.71 -17.45 -61.10
C GLY A 57 15.75 -18.15 -60.22
N ALA A 58 15.99 -19.47 -60.44
CA ALA A 58 16.99 -20.24 -59.71
C ALA A 58 18.39 -20.17 -60.35
N ARG A 59 18.46 -19.83 -61.63
CA ARG A 59 19.75 -19.64 -62.33
C ARG A 59 20.44 -18.37 -61.81
N GLY A 60 21.45 -18.55 -60.94
CA GLY A 60 22.24 -17.46 -60.35
C GLY A 60 22.16 -17.38 -58.84
N VAL A 61 21.55 -18.36 -58.20
CA VAL A 61 21.68 -18.52 -56.73
C VAL A 61 23.03 -19.16 -56.45
N THR A 62 23.99 -18.35 -56.07
CA THR A 62 25.29 -18.84 -55.59
C THR A 62 25.17 -19.33 -54.14
N PRO A 63 26.04 -20.27 -53.69
CA PRO A 63 26.12 -20.71 -52.30
C PRO A 63 26.21 -19.51 -51.33
N ASP A 64 27.00 -18.50 -51.63
CA ASP A 64 27.16 -17.30 -50.83
C ASP A 64 25.87 -16.52 -50.71
N ARG A 65 25.13 -16.35 -51.82
CA ARG A 65 23.84 -15.65 -51.81
C ARG A 65 22.79 -16.41 -51.02
N LEU A 66 22.80 -17.76 -51.08
CA LEU A 66 21.93 -18.60 -50.29
C LEU A 66 22.26 -18.45 -48.78
N ALA A 67 23.56 -18.51 -48.45
CA ALA A 67 24.03 -18.33 -47.08
C ALA A 67 23.65 -16.93 -46.52
N ALA A 68 23.86 -15.87 -47.27
CA ALA A 68 23.50 -14.51 -46.88
C ALA A 68 21.97 -14.35 -46.69
N THR A 69 21.18 -14.88 -47.62
CA THR A 69 19.70 -14.85 -47.51
C THR A 69 19.22 -15.60 -46.28
N ARG A 70 19.77 -16.78 -46.01
CA ARG A 70 19.45 -17.56 -44.83
C ARG A 70 19.87 -16.83 -43.56
N ALA A 71 21.06 -16.23 -43.50
CA ALA A 71 21.52 -15.46 -42.37
C ALA A 71 20.60 -14.30 -42.06
N ALA A 72 20.19 -13.55 -43.10
CA ALA A 72 19.23 -12.44 -42.95
C ALA A 72 17.86 -12.93 -42.43
N GLU A 73 17.32 -14.01 -42.98
CA GLU A 73 16.04 -14.58 -42.55
C GLU A 73 16.13 -15.18 -41.16
N THR A 74 17.28 -15.79 -40.79
CA THR A 74 17.54 -16.25 -39.41
C THR A 74 17.46 -15.12 -38.42
N ARG A 75 18.20 -14.03 -38.64
CA ARG A 75 18.16 -12.83 -37.79
C ARG A 75 16.76 -12.29 -37.67
N LYS A 76 16.02 -12.17 -38.77
CA LYS A 76 14.63 -11.69 -38.77
C LYS A 76 13.72 -12.57 -37.92
N ARG A 77 13.82 -13.89 -38.00
CA ARG A 77 12.98 -14.83 -37.24
C ARG A 77 13.32 -14.82 -35.75
N TRP A 78 14.59 -14.81 -35.40
CA TRP A 78 15.02 -14.69 -34.00
C TRP A 78 14.60 -13.35 -33.39
N ARG A 79 14.71 -12.24 -34.17
CA ARG A 79 14.23 -10.96 -33.74
C ARG A 79 12.72 -10.95 -33.47
N ALA A 80 11.93 -11.51 -34.38
CA ALA A 80 10.49 -11.61 -34.23
C ALA A 80 10.11 -12.43 -32.97
N LEU A 81 10.83 -13.56 -32.76
CA LEU A 81 10.60 -14.38 -31.57
C LEU A 81 10.89 -13.63 -30.29
N VAL A 82 12.06 -13.00 -30.17
CA VAL A 82 12.45 -12.27 -28.95
C VAL A 82 11.53 -11.05 -28.72
N ALA A 83 11.17 -10.32 -29.77
CA ALA A 83 10.28 -9.17 -29.67
C ALA A 83 8.86 -9.54 -29.20
N THR A 84 8.39 -10.74 -29.51
CA THR A 84 7.06 -11.23 -29.11
C THR A 84 7.08 -12.04 -27.82
N LEU A 85 8.27 -12.31 -27.25
CA LEU A 85 8.40 -13.05 -26.01
C LEU A 85 7.84 -12.22 -24.83
N ARG A 86 7.03 -12.85 -24.02
CA ARG A 86 6.48 -12.27 -22.77
C ARG A 86 6.60 -13.28 -21.64
N ALA A 87 6.70 -12.80 -20.41
CA ALA A 87 6.46 -13.63 -19.25
C ALA A 87 5.01 -14.13 -19.25
N ARG A 88 4.76 -15.27 -18.65
CA ARG A 88 3.39 -15.75 -18.45
C ARG A 88 2.58 -14.71 -17.68
N PRO A 89 1.34 -14.38 -18.11
CA PRO A 89 0.54 -13.41 -17.43
C PRO A 89 0.31 -13.75 -15.96
N PHE A 90 0.39 -12.75 -15.09
CA PHE A 90 0.14 -12.89 -13.67
C PHE A 90 -1.36 -12.77 -13.42
N VAL A 91 -1.98 -13.84 -12.95
CA VAL A 91 -3.41 -13.87 -12.61
C VAL A 91 -3.60 -13.39 -11.17
N ASP A 92 -2.65 -13.72 -10.32
CA ASP A 92 -2.61 -13.42 -8.89
C ASP A 92 -1.15 -13.35 -8.40
N PRO A 93 -0.89 -12.83 -7.18
CA PRO A 93 0.46 -12.74 -6.62
C PRO A 93 1.18 -14.10 -6.49
N GLY A 94 0.46 -15.20 -6.23
CA GLY A 94 1.04 -16.55 -6.14
C GLY A 94 1.58 -17.01 -7.49
N THR A 95 0.78 -16.91 -8.56
CA THR A 95 1.21 -17.19 -9.93
C THR A 95 2.39 -16.31 -10.33
N ALA A 96 2.38 -15.03 -9.94
CA ALA A 96 3.48 -14.11 -10.19
C ALA A 96 4.76 -14.53 -9.46
N ALA A 97 4.64 -14.98 -8.20
CA ALA A 97 5.76 -15.48 -7.41
C ALA A 97 6.37 -16.75 -8.03
N ASP A 98 5.53 -17.68 -8.49
CA ASP A 98 6.00 -18.91 -9.17
C ASP A 98 6.79 -18.58 -10.45
N VAL A 99 6.26 -17.70 -11.31
CA VAL A 99 6.93 -17.29 -12.55
C VAL A 99 8.24 -16.57 -12.25
N THR A 100 8.24 -15.62 -11.34
CA THR A 100 9.45 -14.85 -10.97
C THR A 100 10.50 -15.71 -10.28
N SER A 101 10.10 -16.72 -9.51
CA SER A 101 11.01 -17.72 -8.92
C SER A 101 11.75 -18.50 -10.01
N VAL A 102 11.03 -18.99 -11.03
CA VAL A 102 11.63 -19.72 -12.16
C VAL A 102 12.58 -18.82 -12.97
N LEU A 103 12.19 -17.56 -13.22
CA LEU A 103 13.00 -16.60 -13.97
C LEU A 103 14.23 -16.12 -13.21
N GLY A 104 14.17 -16.08 -11.89
CA GLY A 104 15.28 -15.72 -11.00
C GLY A 104 16.19 -16.88 -10.59
N ALA A 105 15.87 -18.12 -10.98
CA ALA A 105 16.64 -19.30 -10.60
C ALA A 105 18.02 -19.34 -11.29
N PRO A 106 19.03 -20.03 -10.70
CA PRO A 106 20.33 -20.23 -11.34
C PRO A 106 20.24 -20.93 -12.70
N SER A 107 19.20 -21.74 -12.92
CA SER A 107 18.88 -22.41 -14.21
C SER A 107 17.75 -21.70 -14.94
N SER A 108 17.77 -20.36 -14.96
CA SER A 108 16.73 -19.58 -15.59
C SER A 108 16.52 -19.93 -17.06
N PRO A 109 15.26 -20.06 -17.54
CA PRO A 109 14.99 -20.21 -18.97
C PRO A 109 15.52 -19.04 -19.81
N LEU A 110 15.76 -17.87 -19.19
CA LEU A 110 16.39 -16.71 -19.84
C LEU A 110 17.85 -16.98 -20.19
N ASP A 111 18.59 -17.66 -19.32
CA ASP A 111 19.98 -18.04 -19.61
C ASP A 111 20.02 -18.98 -20.81
N GLY A 112 19.08 -19.93 -20.87
CA GLY A 112 18.92 -20.83 -22.03
C GLY A 112 18.58 -20.09 -23.33
N LEU A 113 17.72 -19.09 -23.27
CA LEU A 113 17.38 -18.21 -24.40
C LEU A 113 18.62 -17.43 -24.89
N LEU A 114 19.35 -16.80 -23.96
CA LEU A 114 20.53 -16.00 -24.29
C LEU A 114 21.65 -16.88 -24.87
N ALA A 115 21.84 -18.07 -24.32
CA ALA A 115 22.77 -19.07 -24.88
C ALA A 115 22.34 -19.50 -26.29
N ALA A 116 21.08 -19.83 -26.51
CA ALA A 116 20.56 -20.20 -27.82
C ALA A 116 20.71 -19.07 -28.85
N LEU A 117 20.51 -17.81 -28.46
CA LEU A 117 20.75 -16.67 -29.35
C LEU A 117 22.22 -16.59 -29.75
N ARG A 118 23.14 -16.73 -28.82
CA ARG A 118 24.58 -16.72 -29.11
C ARG A 118 25.00 -17.88 -30.02
N ASP A 119 24.47 -19.07 -29.77
CA ASP A 119 24.88 -20.28 -30.49
C ASP A 119 24.27 -20.41 -31.90
N HIS A 120 23.14 -19.72 -32.15
CA HIS A 120 22.36 -19.90 -33.39
C HIS A 120 22.31 -18.67 -34.30
N LEU A 121 22.70 -17.49 -33.81
CA LEU A 121 22.78 -16.30 -34.65
C LEU A 121 24.05 -16.37 -35.52
N PRO A 122 23.90 -16.28 -36.85
CA PRO A 122 25.06 -16.29 -37.75
C PRO A 122 25.82 -14.95 -37.63
N ASP A 123 27.15 -15.07 -37.79
CA ASP A 123 28.00 -13.88 -37.96
C ASP A 123 27.56 -13.07 -39.18
N PRO A 124 27.80 -11.76 -39.19
CA PRO A 124 27.55 -10.90 -40.35
C PRO A 124 28.33 -11.45 -41.56
N ILE A 125 27.67 -11.67 -42.70
CA ILE A 125 28.30 -12.15 -43.93
C ILE A 125 28.44 -10.96 -44.88
N GLY A 126 29.67 -10.71 -45.32
CA GLY A 126 29.96 -9.69 -46.31
C GLY A 126 29.75 -8.26 -45.86
N THR A 127 28.99 -7.46 -46.62
CA THR A 127 28.70 -6.05 -46.34
C THR A 127 27.48 -5.84 -45.40
N ASP A 128 26.95 -6.91 -44.80
CA ASP A 128 25.82 -6.81 -43.89
C ASP A 128 26.15 -5.96 -42.67
N THR A 129 25.41 -4.88 -42.49
CA THR A 129 25.51 -4.05 -41.27
C THR A 129 24.92 -4.86 -40.10
N PRO A 130 25.69 -5.04 -39.00
CA PRO A 130 25.15 -5.71 -37.81
C PRO A 130 23.85 -5.06 -37.34
N ASP A 131 22.85 -5.88 -37.03
CA ASP A 131 21.62 -5.35 -36.41
C ASP A 131 21.92 -4.76 -35.00
N PRO A 132 21.78 -3.44 -34.80
CA PRO A 132 22.16 -2.83 -33.52
C PRO A 132 21.41 -3.42 -32.32
N ALA A 133 20.18 -3.90 -32.49
CA ALA A 133 19.38 -4.49 -31.43
C ALA A 133 19.93 -5.87 -31.00
N PHE A 134 20.38 -6.71 -31.96
CA PHE A 134 21.05 -7.96 -31.64
C PHE A 134 22.44 -7.72 -31.05
N THR A 135 23.19 -6.77 -31.58
CA THR A 135 24.52 -6.41 -31.01
C THR A 135 24.36 -5.99 -29.54
N ALA A 136 23.33 -5.22 -29.21
CA ALA A 136 23.03 -4.84 -27.83
C ALA A 136 22.66 -6.05 -26.98
N LEU A 137 21.83 -6.97 -27.49
CA LEU A 137 21.42 -8.17 -26.78
C LEU A 137 22.55 -9.16 -26.55
N LEU A 138 23.43 -9.37 -27.55
CA LEU A 138 24.61 -10.22 -27.39
C LEU A 138 25.60 -9.63 -26.36
N ARG A 139 25.86 -8.32 -26.42
CA ARG A 139 26.66 -7.63 -25.41
C ARG A 139 26.05 -7.77 -24.00
N PHE A 140 24.71 -7.70 -23.89
CA PHE A 140 24.02 -7.97 -22.64
C PHE A 140 24.28 -9.40 -22.16
N ALA A 141 24.18 -10.39 -23.06
CA ALA A 141 24.39 -11.80 -22.74
C ALA A 141 25.84 -12.14 -22.33
N GLU A 142 26.82 -11.38 -22.82
CA GLU A 142 28.26 -11.56 -22.56
C GLU A 142 28.79 -10.77 -21.35
N SER A 143 27.96 -9.94 -20.77
CA SER A 143 28.31 -9.08 -19.62
C SER A 143 27.70 -9.60 -18.31
N ASP A 144 27.53 -8.72 -17.33
CA ASP A 144 26.79 -8.98 -16.08
C ASP A 144 25.26 -8.95 -16.26
N GLY A 145 24.78 -8.76 -17.49
CA GLY A 145 23.36 -8.66 -17.81
C GLY A 145 22.51 -9.83 -17.32
N PRO A 146 22.89 -11.09 -17.59
CA PRO A 146 22.18 -12.27 -17.09
C PRO A 146 22.09 -12.31 -15.56
N ASP A 147 23.16 -11.94 -14.85
CA ASP A 147 23.19 -11.88 -13.38
C ASP A 147 22.29 -10.78 -12.85
N ARG A 148 22.28 -9.61 -13.48
CA ARG A 148 21.37 -8.51 -13.14
C ARG A 148 19.91 -8.94 -13.34
N LEU A 149 19.64 -9.63 -14.43
CA LEU A 149 18.31 -10.12 -14.75
C LEU A 149 17.80 -11.13 -13.71
N ARG A 150 18.64 -12.10 -13.31
CA ARG A 150 18.29 -13.03 -12.23
C ARG A 150 18.02 -12.31 -10.90
N ARG A 151 18.88 -11.33 -10.53
CA ARG A 151 18.64 -10.50 -9.34
C ARG A 151 17.36 -9.69 -9.41
N LEU A 152 17.00 -9.16 -10.58
CA LEU A 152 15.74 -8.47 -10.80
C LEU A 152 14.54 -9.38 -10.49
N PHE A 153 14.50 -10.57 -11.07
CA PHE A 153 13.42 -11.52 -10.84
C PHE A 153 13.40 -12.06 -9.40
N ALA A 154 14.55 -12.27 -8.79
CA ALA A 154 14.63 -12.60 -7.37
C ALA A 154 14.07 -11.46 -6.48
N THR A 155 14.36 -10.21 -6.84
CA THR A 155 13.82 -9.04 -6.14
C THR A 155 12.29 -8.96 -6.28
N LEU A 156 11.75 -9.20 -7.47
CA LEU A 156 10.31 -9.28 -7.70
C LEU A 156 9.67 -10.43 -6.93
N ASN A 157 10.31 -11.59 -6.89
CA ASN A 157 9.82 -12.73 -6.10
C ASN A 157 9.75 -12.42 -4.62
N VAL A 158 10.78 -11.76 -4.07
CA VAL A 158 10.76 -11.29 -2.67
C VAL A 158 9.63 -10.30 -2.44
N ALA A 159 9.39 -9.35 -3.37
CA ALA A 159 8.28 -8.41 -3.25
C ALA A 159 6.92 -9.13 -3.15
N LEU A 160 6.69 -10.09 -4.05
CA LEU A 160 5.44 -10.86 -4.13
C LEU A 160 5.22 -11.76 -2.90
N THR A 161 6.28 -12.36 -2.37
CA THR A 161 6.21 -13.27 -1.22
C THR A 161 6.26 -12.56 0.14
N ALA A 162 6.80 -11.34 0.21
CA ALA A 162 6.81 -10.54 1.43
C ALA A 162 5.47 -9.87 1.74
N LEU A 163 4.56 -9.82 0.76
CA LEU A 163 3.32 -9.05 0.83
C LEU A 163 2.48 -9.33 2.08
N ASP A 164 2.44 -10.59 2.51
CA ASP A 164 1.65 -11.02 3.68
C ASP A 164 2.23 -10.59 5.03
N ARG A 165 3.54 -10.40 5.09
CA ARG A 165 4.27 -10.20 6.35
C ARG A 165 4.79 -8.79 6.52
N ASP A 166 5.17 -8.17 5.41
CA ASP A 166 5.81 -6.85 5.40
C ASP A 166 5.50 -6.12 4.08
N PRO A 167 4.33 -5.46 4.00
CA PRO A 167 3.94 -4.66 2.83
C PRO A 167 4.97 -3.58 2.46
N GLY A 168 5.63 -2.98 3.45
CA GLY A 168 6.67 -1.98 3.22
C GLY A 168 7.88 -2.53 2.46
N THR A 169 8.34 -3.73 2.83
CA THR A 169 9.39 -4.45 2.08
C THR A 169 8.92 -4.80 0.67
N ALA A 170 7.68 -5.26 0.48
CA ALA A 170 7.14 -5.55 -0.84
C ALA A 170 7.21 -4.32 -1.76
N ILE A 171 6.73 -3.17 -1.30
CA ILE A 171 6.75 -1.90 -2.03
C ILE A 171 8.18 -1.44 -2.35
N ALA A 172 9.08 -1.46 -1.35
CA ALA A 172 10.47 -1.07 -1.54
C ALA A 172 11.17 -1.94 -2.60
N ARG A 173 10.88 -3.24 -2.64
CA ARG A 173 11.43 -4.17 -3.64
C ARG A 173 10.86 -3.93 -5.03
N LEU A 174 9.58 -3.60 -5.16
CA LEU A 174 8.99 -3.20 -6.45
C LEU A 174 9.63 -1.94 -7.00
N THR A 175 9.82 -0.94 -6.15
CA THR A 175 10.49 0.32 -6.52
C THR A 175 11.93 0.06 -6.98
N ALA A 176 12.67 -0.77 -6.25
CA ALA A 176 14.02 -1.18 -6.63
C ALA A 176 14.04 -1.95 -7.97
N ALA A 177 13.09 -2.84 -8.20
CA ALA A 177 12.98 -3.60 -9.45
C ALA A 177 12.67 -2.69 -10.66
N ARG A 178 11.83 -1.69 -10.49
CA ARG A 178 11.59 -0.65 -11.52
C ARG A 178 12.86 0.10 -11.87
N ALA A 179 13.54 0.64 -10.86
CA ALA A 179 14.78 1.41 -11.07
C ALA A 179 15.86 0.55 -11.74
N GLU A 180 16.01 -0.70 -11.34
CA GLU A 180 16.97 -1.63 -11.95
C GLU A 180 16.63 -1.94 -13.41
N THR A 181 15.33 -2.10 -13.73
CA THR A 181 14.88 -2.30 -15.12
C THR A 181 15.24 -1.11 -15.99
N GLU A 182 14.95 0.10 -15.54
CA GLU A 182 15.31 1.33 -16.25
C GLU A 182 16.81 1.46 -16.44
N ALA A 183 17.60 1.18 -15.40
CA ALA A 183 19.05 1.21 -15.46
C ALA A 183 19.63 0.17 -16.45
N MET A 184 19.08 -1.05 -16.47
CA MET A 184 19.47 -2.07 -17.45
C MET A 184 19.17 -1.65 -18.89
N LEU A 185 17.94 -1.15 -19.12
CA LEU A 185 17.53 -0.70 -20.45
C LEU A 185 18.38 0.47 -20.97
N ALA A 186 18.78 1.37 -20.07
CA ALA A 186 19.68 2.48 -20.40
C ALA A 186 21.10 1.99 -20.71
N ALA A 187 21.66 1.11 -19.85
CA ALA A 187 23.03 0.61 -19.96
C ALA A 187 23.29 -0.23 -21.24
N PHE A 188 22.28 -1.00 -21.65
CA PHE A 188 22.39 -1.92 -22.79
C PHE A 188 21.73 -1.39 -24.07
N ARG A 189 21.45 -0.11 -24.15
CA ARG A 189 21.04 0.52 -25.40
C ARG A 189 22.18 0.47 -26.42
N ALA A 190 21.88 0.19 -27.67
CA ALA A 190 22.88 0.19 -28.73
C ALA A 190 23.49 1.60 -28.93
N PRO A 191 24.81 1.76 -28.98
CA PRO A 191 25.45 3.05 -29.22
C PRO A 191 24.95 3.68 -30.53
N GLY A 192 24.57 4.96 -30.48
CA GLY A 192 24.09 5.67 -31.67
C GLY A 192 22.72 5.22 -32.21
N SER A 193 22.00 4.36 -31.49
CA SER A 193 20.70 3.83 -31.86
C SER A 193 19.64 4.19 -30.85
N THR A 194 18.43 4.47 -31.31
CA THR A 194 17.23 4.59 -30.47
C THR A 194 16.55 3.23 -30.24
N ALA A 195 17.07 2.16 -30.87
CA ALA A 195 16.48 0.83 -30.71
C ALA A 195 16.61 0.34 -29.27
N PRO A 196 15.50 -0.07 -28.66
CA PRO A 196 15.50 -0.64 -27.31
C PRO A 196 16.16 -2.02 -27.30
N LEU A 197 16.60 -2.46 -26.13
CA LEU A 197 17.00 -3.85 -25.92
C LEU A 197 15.82 -4.78 -26.28
N LEU A 198 16.05 -5.83 -27.09
CA LEU A 198 14.98 -6.68 -27.62
C LEU A 198 14.11 -7.35 -26.55
N ILE A 199 14.68 -7.63 -25.37
CA ILE A 199 13.92 -8.16 -24.20
C ILE A 199 13.31 -7.05 -23.34
N GLY A 200 13.48 -5.79 -23.72
CA GLY A 200 13.10 -4.65 -22.88
C GLY A 200 11.60 -4.56 -22.61
N GLU A 201 10.78 -4.79 -23.64
CA GLU A 201 9.32 -4.80 -23.46
C GLU A 201 8.87 -5.93 -22.53
N MET A 202 9.48 -7.12 -22.65
CA MET A 202 9.18 -8.23 -21.75
C MET A 202 9.51 -7.88 -20.30
N LEU A 203 10.65 -7.23 -20.05
CA LEU A 203 11.06 -6.83 -18.70
C LEU A 203 10.12 -5.78 -18.12
N GLN A 204 9.82 -4.73 -18.88
CA GLN A 204 8.91 -3.67 -18.45
C GLN A 204 7.51 -4.21 -18.16
N ASP A 205 6.98 -5.05 -19.06
CA ASP A 205 5.67 -5.67 -18.90
C ASP A 205 5.64 -6.58 -17.66
N THR A 206 6.68 -7.37 -17.42
CA THR A 206 6.75 -8.25 -16.24
C THR A 206 6.78 -7.45 -14.92
N VAL A 207 7.58 -6.39 -14.86
CA VAL A 207 7.66 -5.52 -13.67
C VAL A 207 6.35 -4.78 -13.45
N LEU A 208 5.71 -4.33 -14.54
CA LEU A 208 4.39 -3.68 -14.47
C LEU A 208 3.33 -4.67 -13.94
N GLN A 209 3.25 -5.88 -14.50
CA GLN A 209 2.30 -6.90 -14.04
C GLN A 209 2.53 -7.27 -12.57
N ALA A 210 3.77 -7.46 -12.13
CA ALA A 210 4.11 -7.71 -10.73
C ALA A 210 3.67 -6.55 -9.82
N SER A 211 3.88 -5.32 -10.28
CA SER A 211 3.45 -4.14 -9.55
C SER A 211 1.92 -4.08 -9.42
N VAL A 212 1.20 -4.27 -10.51
CA VAL A 212 -0.27 -4.27 -10.50
C VAL A 212 -0.82 -5.38 -9.60
N ALA A 213 -0.29 -6.61 -9.70
CA ALA A 213 -0.73 -7.73 -8.87
C ALA A 213 -0.51 -7.43 -7.37
N THR A 214 0.68 -6.94 -7.01
CA THR A 214 1.03 -6.62 -5.62
C THR A 214 0.16 -5.48 -5.08
N LEU A 215 0.03 -4.39 -5.83
CA LEU A 215 -0.70 -3.21 -5.37
C LEU A 215 -2.21 -3.47 -5.29
N SER A 216 -2.78 -4.23 -6.23
CA SER A 216 -4.20 -4.62 -6.16
C SER A 216 -4.49 -5.50 -4.95
N GLU A 217 -3.61 -6.42 -4.61
CA GLU A 217 -3.77 -7.27 -3.43
C GLU A 217 -3.62 -6.46 -2.13
N LEU A 218 -2.67 -5.50 -2.09
CA LEU A 218 -2.53 -4.57 -0.97
C LEU A 218 -3.80 -3.75 -0.76
N LYS A 219 -4.37 -3.23 -1.84
CA LYS A 219 -5.64 -2.50 -1.77
C LYS A 219 -6.76 -3.37 -1.21
N ASN A 220 -6.96 -4.57 -1.75
CA ASN A 220 -7.99 -5.49 -1.29
C ASN A 220 -7.88 -5.80 0.21
N ARG A 221 -6.65 -5.96 0.71
CA ARG A 221 -6.38 -6.20 2.13
C ARG A 221 -6.66 -4.98 2.98
N LEU A 222 -6.26 -3.80 2.51
CA LEU A 222 -6.50 -2.54 3.20
C LEU A 222 -8.00 -2.29 3.31
N ASP A 223 -8.74 -2.41 2.22
CA ASP A 223 -10.19 -2.25 2.16
C ASP A 223 -10.89 -3.24 3.11
N LYS A 224 -10.48 -4.50 3.10
CA LYS A 224 -11.03 -5.53 3.98
C LYS A 224 -10.74 -5.24 5.45
N ALA A 225 -9.48 -4.92 5.79
CA ALA A 225 -9.08 -4.62 7.17
C ALA A 225 -9.81 -3.37 7.70
N TRP A 226 -10.04 -2.39 6.85
CA TRP A 226 -10.82 -1.21 7.17
C TRP A 226 -12.29 -1.55 7.42
N ALA A 227 -12.94 -2.24 6.48
CA ALA A 227 -14.35 -2.58 6.56
C ALA A 227 -14.67 -3.46 7.78
N GLU A 228 -13.84 -4.47 8.07
CA GLU A 228 -14.03 -5.41 9.18
C GLU A 228 -13.58 -4.83 10.55
N GLY A 229 -12.76 -3.79 10.56
CA GLY A 229 -12.20 -3.17 11.75
C GLY A 229 -12.77 -1.78 12.02
N PRO A 230 -12.05 -0.70 11.64
CA PRO A 230 -12.43 0.67 12.00
C PRO A 230 -13.83 1.07 11.52
N PHE A 231 -14.20 0.78 10.27
CA PHE A 231 -15.48 1.18 9.70
C PHE A 231 -16.67 0.55 10.44
N ALA A 232 -16.65 -0.77 10.65
CA ALA A 232 -17.70 -1.46 11.36
C ALA A 232 -17.89 -0.95 12.79
N ALA A 233 -16.78 -0.71 13.53
CA ALA A 233 -16.83 -0.18 14.89
C ALA A 233 -17.23 1.30 14.92
N CYS A 234 -16.79 2.09 13.96
CA CYS A 234 -17.05 3.51 13.85
C CYS A 234 -18.53 3.82 13.64
N THR A 235 -19.21 3.07 12.79
CA THR A 235 -20.65 3.24 12.52
C THR A 235 -21.51 3.02 13.77
N ALA A 236 -21.05 2.24 14.75
CA ALA A 236 -21.72 2.01 16.00
C ALA A 236 -21.53 3.16 17.02
N VAL A 237 -20.48 3.98 16.85
CA VAL A 237 -20.07 5.06 17.76
C VAL A 237 -20.51 6.43 17.25
N LEU A 238 -20.29 6.71 15.96
CA LEU A 238 -20.62 8.01 15.36
C LEU A 238 -22.15 8.23 15.33
N GLY A 239 -22.55 9.46 15.60
CA GLY A 239 -23.96 9.83 15.77
C GLY A 239 -24.44 9.77 17.21
N ARG A 240 -23.69 9.12 18.12
CA ARG A 240 -23.94 9.11 19.56
C ARG A 240 -23.11 10.19 20.24
N TYR A 241 -23.57 10.68 21.41
CA TYR A 241 -22.81 11.67 22.19
C TYR A 241 -21.45 11.09 22.64
N PRO A 242 -20.30 11.78 22.51
CA PRO A 242 -20.13 13.20 22.12
C PRO A 242 -19.93 13.42 20.61
N PHE A 243 -20.01 12.42 19.76
CA PHE A 243 -19.80 12.54 18.30
C PHE A 243 -21.06 13.06 17.58
N GLY A 244 -22.21 13.02 18.21
CA GLY A 244 -23.50 13.46 17.70
C GLY A 244 -24.51 13.69 18.82
N SER A 245 -25.77 13.85 18.47
CA SER A 245 -26.85 14.18 19.41
C SER A 245 -27.57 12.97 20.00
N GLY A 246 -27.15 11.75 19.68
CA GLY A 246 -27.79 10.51 20.15
C GLY A 246 -27.49 10.17 21.60
N GLU A 247 -27.90 8.97 22.00
CA GLU A 247 -27.56 8.40 23.30
C GLU A 247 -26.03 8.38 23.51
N PRO A 248 -25.55 8.46 24.77
CA PRO A 248 -24.12 8.42 25.03
C PRO A 248 -23.46 7.14 24.53
N VAL A 249 -22.26 7.26 23.96
CA VAL A 249 -21.41 6.09 23.64
C VAL A 249 -20.99 5.42 24.95
N PRO A 250 -21.19 4.11 25.12
CA PRO A 250 -20.58 3.38 26.23
C PRO A 250 -19.06 3.53 26.20
N LEU A 251 -18.44 3.75 27.36
CA LEU A 251 -16.99 3.94 27.44
C LEU A 251 -16.21 2.70 26.95
N VAL A 252 -16.80 1.51 27.07
CA VAL A 252 -16.24 0.28 26.51
C VAL A 252 -16.17 0.31 24.98
N ASP A 253 -17.19 0.86 24.31
CA ASP A 253 -17.21 0.98 22.83
C ASP A 253 -16.22 2.07 22.37
N LEU A 254 -16.11 3.18 23.12
CA LEU A 254 -15.08 4.20 22.90
C LEU A 254 -13.67 3.59 22.98
N SER A 255 -13.44 2.77 24.01
CA SER A 255 -12.16 2.08 24.24
C SER A 255 -11.87 1.06 23.14
N ALA A 256 -12.86 0.27 22.75
CA ALA A 256 -12.73 -0.73 21.70
C ALA A 256 -12.38 -0.12 20.34
N LEU A 257 -12.88 1.09 20.06
CA LEU A 257 -12.57 1.79 18.81
C LEU A 257 -11.26 2.57 18.89
N PHE A 258 -11.12 3.49 19.86
CA PHE A 258 -10.06 4.50 19.90
C PHE A 258 -8.95 4.22 20.92
N GLY A 259 -9.19 3.35 21.90
CA GLY A 259 -8.25 3.07 22.98
C GLY A 259 -6.96 2.40 22.51
N PRO A 260 -5.95 2.33 23.40
CA PRO A 260 -4.75 1.54 23.17
C PRO A 260 -5.10 0.08 22.85
N GLY A 261 -4.64 -0.45 21.71
CA GLY A 261 -5.03 -1.78 21.22
C GLY A 261 -6.45 -1.88 20.65
N GLY A 262 -7.19 -0.78 20.54
CA GLY A 262 -8.47 -0.72 19.87
C GLY A 262 -8.38 -0.95 18.36
N THR A 263 -9.53 -0.96 17.66
CA THR A 263 -9.57 -1.32 16.24
C THR A 263 -8.78 -0.35 15.36
N VAL A 264 -8.86 0.96 15.64
CA VAL A 264 -8.09 1.99 14.91
C VAL A 264 -6.58 1.84 15.16
N ASP A 265 -6.18 1.59 16.41
CA ASP A 265 -4.78 1.42 16.77
C ASP A 265 -4.17 0.16 16.12
N ARG A 266 -4.92 -0.95 16.11
CA ARG A 266 -4.50 -2.18 15.39
C ARG A 266 -4.40 -1.95 13.89
N PHE A 267 -5.43 -1.36 13.28
CA PHE A 267 -5.42 -1.04 11.86
C PHE A 267 -4.22 -0.18 11.49
N SER A 268 -3.93 0.88 12.25
CA SER A 268 -2.78 1.76 12.01
C SER A 268 -1.44 1.02 12.10
N ARG A 269 -1.29 0.10 13.04
CA ARG A 269 -0.04 -0.66 13.24
C ARG A 269 0.15 -1.82 12.28
N GLU A 270 -0.92 -2.50 11.90
CA GLU A 270 -0.86 -3.76 11.15
C GLU A 270 -1.14 -3.55 9.65
N ALA A 271 -2.20 -2.80 9.31
CA ALA A 271 -2.61 -2.63 7.91
C ALA A 271 -1.88 -1.48 7.20
N LEU A 272 -1.50 -0.42 7.93
CA LEU A 272 -0.83 0.76 7.35
C LEU A 272 0.69 0.68 7.34
N GLN A 273 1.29 -0.41 7.83
CA GLN A 273 2.74 -0.54 7.87
C GLN A 273 3.34 -0.40 6.47
N GLY A 274 4.20 0.59 6.28
CA GLY A 274 4.83 0.89 4.99
C GLY A 274 3.95 1.62 3.97
N LEU A 275 2.65 1.79 4.23
CA LEU A 275 1.72 2.52 3.38
C LEU A 275 1.51 3.98 3.83
N ALA A 276 1.62 4.24 5.13
CA ALA A 276 1.54 5.58 5.69
C ALA A 276 2.77 5.91 6.54
N ARG A 277 3.11 7.19 6.63
CA ARG A 277 4.26 7.70 7.39
C ARG A 277 3.83 8.85 8.30
N PRO A 278 4.38 8.92 9.52
CA PRO A 278 4.18 10.10 10.37
C PRO A 278 4.66 11.38 9.68
N SER A 279 3.93 12.46 9.85
CA SER A 279 4.30 13.81 9.43
C SER A 279 4.02 14.80 10.57
N PRO A 280 4.55 16.04 10.51
CA PRO A 280 4.26 17.06 11.50
C PRO A 280 2.76 17.41 11.61
N GLU A 281 2.00 17.16 10.56
CA GLU A 281 0.56 17.45 10.46
C GLU A 281 -0.31 16.20 10.74
N GLY A 282 0.31 15.06 11.12
CA GLY A 282 -0.37 13.79 11.37
C GLY A 282 0.27 12.62 10.61
N MET A 283 -0.45 12.03 9.67
CA MET A 283 0.03 10.93 8.81
C MET A 283 -0.13 11.30 7.34
N ASN A 284 0.81 10.87 6.51
CA ASN A 284 0.73 11.01 5.06
C ASN A 284 0.85 9.65 4.39
N TRP A 285 0.05 9.44 3.35
CA TRP A 285 0.21 8.28 2.47
C TRP A 285 1.56 8.31 1.75
N THR A 286 2.15 7.14 1.56
CA THR A 286 3.29 7.00 0.64
C THR A 286 2.80 7.15 -0.81
N PRO A 287 3.67 7.54 -1.77
CA PRO A 287 3.29 7.61 -3.18
C PRO A 287 2.72 6.29 -3.71
N GLU A 288 3.21 5.18 -3.20
CA GLU A 288 2.76 3.84 -3.55
C GLU A 288 1.32 3.57 -3.06
N ALA A 289 1.00 3.99 -1.83
CA ALA A 289 -0.36 3.89 -1.30
C ALA A 289 -1.35 4.72 -2.12
N LEU A 290 -0.97 5.95 -2.50
CA LEU A 290 -1.78 6.79 -3.38
C LEU A 290 -2.00 6.13 -4.76
N SER A 291 -1.00 5.39 -5.27
CA SER A 291 -1.12 4.69 -6.55
C SER A 291 -2.11 3.52 -6.53
N VAL A 292 -2.48 3.03 -5.35
CA VAL A 292 -3.51 1.98 -5.16
C VAL A 292 -4.88 2.54 -4.79
N GLY A 293 -5.03 3.87 -4.78
CA GLY A 293 -6.29 4.55 -4.53
C GLY A 293 -6.62 4.71 -3.05
N ALA A 294 -5.59 4.83 -2.17
CA ALA A 294 -5.80 5.26 -0.80
C ALA A 294 -6.29 6.72 -0.77
N GLU A 295 -7.37 6.96 -0.02
CA GLU A 295 -8.02 8.27 0.03
C GLU A 295 -7.42 9.17 1.12
N PRO A 296 -7.17 10.46 0.86
CA PRO A 296 -6.68 11.38 1.88
C PRO A 296 -7.63 11.54 3.07
N SER A 297 -8.94 11.38 2.89
CA SER A 297 -9.97 11.50 3.94
C SER A 297 -9.79 10.50 5.07
N SER A 298 -9.35 9.28 4.77
CA SER A 298 -9.11 8.25 5.79
C SER A 298 -7.94 8.61 6.73
N LEU A 299 -6.93 9.33 6.24
CA LEU A 299 -5.86 9.86 7.10
C LEU A 299 -6.37 10.95 8.04
N ALA A 300 -7.33 11.77 7.62
CA ALA A 300 -7.96 12.76 8.49
C ALA A 300 -8.69 12.08 9.67
N PHE A 301 -9.45 11.01 9.39
CA PHE A 301 -10.05 10.18 10.44
C PHE A 301 -9.00 9.59 11.39
N LEU A 302 -7.92 9.00 10.86
CA LEU A 302 -6.85 8.40 11.67
C LEU A 302 -6.11 9.46 12.53
N ALA A 303 -5.90 10.65 11.99
CA ALA A 303 -5.31 11.78 12.72
C ALA A 303 -6.24 12.23 13.86
N ALA A 304 -7.55 12.39 13.60
CA ALA A 304 -8.54 12.73 14.60
C ALA A 304 -8.64 11.64 15.68
N ALA A 305 -8.63 10.37 15.30
CA ALA A 305 -8.63 9.23 16.22
C ALA A 305 -7.37 9.19 17.10
N THR A 306 -6.21 9.50 16.55
CA THR A 306 -4.95 9.62 17.30
C THR A 306 -5.03 10.77 18.30
N SER A 307 -5.50 11.92 17.85
CA SER A 307 -5.72 13.11 18.66
C SER A 307 -6.68 12.85 19.83
N LEU A 308 -7.78 12.15 19.57
CA LEU A 308 -8.73 11.71 20.59
C LEU A 308 -8.07 10.76 21.60
N ARG A 309 -7.36 9.75 21.11
CA ARG A 309 -6.67 8.79 21.97
C ARG A 309 -5.70 9.47 22.94
N GLU A 310 -4.87 10.38 22.47
CA GLU A 310 -3.88 11.09 23.29
C GLU A 310 -4.52 11.94 24.39
N ARG A 311 -5.79 12.35 24.23
CA ARG A 311 -6.48 13.23 25.19
C ARG A 311 -7.39 12.47 26.14
N PHE A 312 -8.01 11.39 25.69
CA PHE A 312 -8.91 10.59 26.52
C PHE A 312 -8.22 9.41 27.22
N PHE A 313 -7.10 8.93 26.70
CA PHE A 313 -6.37 7.77 27.23
C PHE A 313 -4.97 8.19 27.68
N THR A 314 -4.90 8.85 28.83
CA THR A 314 -3.64 9.41 29.37
C THR A 314 -2.79 8.37 30.11
N SER A 315 -3.31 7.16 30.26
CA SER A 315 -2.61 5.99 30.82
C SER A 315 -2.46 4.88 29.79
N PRO A 316 -1.55 3.91 29.98
CA PRO A 316 -1.43 2.73 29.11
C PRO A 316 -2.63 1.77 29.18
N ALA A 317 -3.53 1.97 30.14
CA ALA A 317 -4.74 1.15 30.28
C ALA A 317 -5.71 1.40 29.11
N PRO A 318 -6.48 0.37 28.72
CA PRO A 318 -7.44 0.50 27.64
C PRO A 318 -8.63 1.42 27.97
N GLU A 319 -8.88 1.68 29.24
CA GLU A 319 -9.97 2.56 29.71
C GLU A 319 -9.60 4.04 29.56
N PRO A 320 -10.55 4.88 29.15
CA PRO A 320 -10.31 6.31 29.09
C PRO A 320 -10.05 6.90 30.48
N THR A 321 -9.05 7.76 30.57
CA THR A 321 -8.61 8.36 31.84
C THR A 321 -8.17 9.79 31.57
N VAL A 322 -8.85 10.76 32.18
CA VAL A 322 -8.54 12.19 32.05
C VAL A 322 -8.33 12.81 33.43
N PRO A 323 -7.08 13.01 33.85
CA PRO A 323 -6.79 13.72 35.11
C PRO A 323 -7.00 15.22 34.91
N MET A 324 -7.57 15.88 35.93
CA MET A 324 -7.80 17.32 35.95
C MET A 324 -7.85 17.83 37.39
N ALA A 325 -7.71 19.14 37.53
CA ALA A 325 -7.87 19.76 38.83
C ALA A 325 -9.05 20.74 38.79
N LEU A 326 -9.89 20.67 39.81
CA LEU A 326 -11.11 21.46 39.97
C LEU A 326 -11.01 22.33 41.24
N SER A 327 -11.33 23.60 41.15
CA SER A 327 -11.45 24.47 42.32
C SER A 327 -12.69 25.37 42.24
N LEU A 328 -13.35 25.58 43.36
CA LEU A 328 -14.48 26.49 43.46
C LEU A 328 -13.96 27.93 43.49
N VAL A 329 -14.53 28.80 42.62
CA VAL A 329 -14.15 30.22 42.52
C VAL A 329 -15.17 31.09 43.22
N ALA A 330 -16.46 30.79 43.04
CA ALA A 330 -17.55 31.53 43.70
C ALA A 330 -18.79 30.63 43.81
N ARG A 331 -19.65 30.95 44.79
CA ARG A 331 -20.94 30.29 45.00
C ARG A 331 -22.00 31.26 45.46
N SER A 332 -23.27 30.93 45.29
CA SER A 332 -24.37 31.60 45.91
C SER A 332 -24.24 31.56 47.43
N PRO A 333 -24.55 32.64 48.16
CA PRO A 333 -24.39 32.70 49.63
C PRO A 333 -25.20 31.63 50.36
N GLU A 334 -26.32 31.22 49.81
CA GLU A 334 -27.25 30.24 50.36
C GLU A 334 -26.68 28.81 50.42
N ILE A 335 -25.60 28.53 49.69
CA ILE A 335 -24.96 27.21 49.66
C ILE A 335 -24.05 27.08 50.89
N LEU A 336 -24.39 26.19 51.79
CA LEU A 336 -23.64 25.88 53.02
C LEU A 336 -22.55 24.87 52.80
N THR A 337 -22.88 23.77 52.07
CA THR A 337 -21.91 22.74 51.64
C THR A 337 -22.10 22.44 50.17
N ALA A 338 -21.02 22.01 49.51
CA ALA A 338 -21.06 21.59 48.12
C ALA A 338 -20.13 20.39 47.92
N ARG A 339 -20.70 19.25 47.51
CA ARG A 339 -19.95 18.01 47.20
C ARG A 339 -20.18 17.58 45.76
N LEU A 340 -19.12 17.22 45.09
CA LEU A 340 -19.15 16.62 43.77
C LEU A 340 -18.81 15.12 43.88
N ALA A 341 -19.74 14.26 43.50
CA ALA A 341 -19.48 12.85 43.35
C ALA A 341 -19.22 12.54 41.86
N LEU A 342 -18.05 12.06 41.53
CA LEU A 342 -17.63 11.66 40.18
C LEU A 342 -17.38 10.15 40.13
N GLY A 343 -18.24 9.42 39.43
CA GLY A 343 -18.18 7.96 39.39
C GLY A 343 -18.14 7.32 40.78
N GLY A 344 -18.94 7.88 41.73
CA GLY A 344 -19.01 7.42 43.12
C GLY A 344 -17.90 7.94 44.05
N ALA A 345 -16.87 8.62 43.55
CA ALA A 345 -15.86 9.26 44.38
C ALA A 345 -16.34 10.67 44.77
N GLU A 346 -16.47 10.94 46.08
CA GLU A 346 -16.93 12.23 46.62
C GLU A 346 -15.77 13.19 46.84
N HIS A 347 -15.98 14.46 46.46
CA HIS A 347 -15.04 15.58 46.60
C HIS A 347 -15.75 16.78 47.25
N ASP A 348 -15.18 17.31 48.31
CA ASP A 348 -15.69 18.55 48.92
C ASP A 348 -15.19 19.75 48.10
N LEU A 349 -16.12 20.45 47.44
CA LEU A 349 -15.81 21.61 46.63
C LEU A 349 -15.44 22.86 47.45
N LEU A 350 -15.74 22.87 48.75
CA LEU A 350 -15.38 23.98 49.63
C LEU A 350 -14.00 23.80 50.27
N ALA A 351 -13.32 22.66 50.06
CA ALA A 351 -11.96 22.45 50.49
C ALA A 351 -11.02 23.48 49.84
N GLU A 352 -10.03 23.94 50.62
CA GLU A 352 -9.03 24.88 50.11
C GLU A 352 -8.11 24.22 49.05
N GLY A 353 -7.87 24.95 47.97
CA GLY A 353 -6.96 24.53 46.88
C GLY A 353 -7.63 23.81 45.71
N ASP A 354 -6.79 23.26 44.85
CA ASP A 354 -7.24 22.52 43.69
C ASP A 354 -7.51 21.05 44.07
N LEU A 355 -8.71 20.55 43.79
CA LEU A 355 -9.10 19.15 43.96
C LEU A 355 -8.66 18.34 42.74
N SER A 356 -7.84 17.32 42.98
CA SER A 356 -7.48 16.40 41.92
C SER A 356 -8.63 15.42 41.65
N ILE A 357 -9.15 15.43 40.45
CA ILE A 357 -10.21 14.53 39.99
C ILE A 357 -9.76 13.80 38.74
N THR A 358 -10.32 12.61 38.50
CA THR A 358 -10.02 11.82 37.29
C THR A 358 -11.32 11.31 36.69
N TRP A 359 -11.62 11.77 35.50
CA TRP A 359 -12.74 11.23 34.73
C TRP A 359 -12.37 9.87 34.12
N PRO A 360 -13.29 8.89 34.08
CA PRO A 360 -14.70 8.94 34.45
C PRO A 360 -14.98 8.64 35.93
N GLY A 361 -13.97 8.41 36.76
CA GLY A 361 -14.10 7.97 38.14
C GLY A 361 -14.15 6.43 38.27
N PRO A 362 -14.17 5.90 39.52
CA PRO A 362 -14.08 4.44 39.74
C PRO A 362 -15.31 3.66 39.24
N ASN A 363 -16.50 4.23 39.26
CA ASN A 363 -17.74 3.63 38.81
C ASN A 363 -18.40 4.55 37.74
N PRO A 364 -18.03 4.47 36.47
CA PRO A 364 -18.51 5.38 35.44
C PRO A 364 -20.03 5.47 35.31
N GLU A 365 -20.73 4.38 35.54
CA GLU A 365 -22.20 4.34 35.43
C GLU A 365 -22.92 5.22 36.45
N ASP A 366 -22.30 5.54 37.60
CA ASP A 366 -22.84 6.43 38.61
C ASP A 366 -22.90 7.87 38.10
N GLY A 367 -22.13 8.21 37.03
CA GLY A 367 -22.10 9.54 36.45
C GLY A 367 -21.54 10.62 37.39
N VAL A 368 -22.15 11.78 37.36
CA VAL A 368 -21.81 12.93 38.24
C VAL A 368 -23.02 13.35 39.02
N ARG A 369 -22.83 13.53 40.34
CA ARG A 369 -23.83 14.13 41.20
C ARG A 369 -23.21 15.33 41.91
N LEU A 370 -23.99 16.43 41.97
CA LEU A 370 -23.67 17.62 42.72
C LEU A 370 -24.66 17.75 43.89
N LEU A 371 -24.15 17.57 45.10
CA LEU A 371 -24.92 17.59 46.32
C LEU A 371 -24.65 18.89 47.07
N LEU A 372 -25.70 19.68 47.27
CA LEU A 372 -25.62 20.97 47.98
C LEU A 372 -26.50 20.93 49.22
N GLU A 373 -25.99 21.44 50.31
CA GLU A 373 -26.81 21.85 51.46
C GLU A 373 -27.03 23.34 51.38
N THR A 374 -28.28 23.78 51.47
CA THR A 374 -28.65 25.19 51.44
C THR A 374 -29.48 25.55 52.70
N GLU A 375 -29.68 26.84 52.92
CA GLU A 375 -30.55 27.31 54.02
C GLU A 375 -32.00 26.83 53.89
N GLU A 376 -32.44 26.50 52.64
CA GLU A 376 -33.77 25.99 52.35
C GLU A 376 -33.85 24.44 52.37
N GLY A 377 -32.69 23.76 52.54
CA GLY A 377 -32.57 22.29 52.56
C GLY A 377 -31.62 21.74 51.51
N PRO A 378 -31.55 20.39 51.39
CA PRO A 378 -30.67 19.73 50.41
C PRO A 378 -31.17 19.93 48.99
N ALA A 379 -30.22 20.09 48.07
CA ALA A 379 -30.44 20.14 46.63
C ALA A 379 -29.47 19.18 45.90
N ASP A 380 -29.99 18.42 44.93
CA ASP A 380 -29.25 17.39 44.22
C ASP A 380 -29.45 17.55 42.71
N TRP A 381 -28.36 17.51 41.95
CA TRP A 381 -28.35 17.43 40.49
C TRP A 381 -27.56 16.23 40.06
N HIS A 382 -28.07 15.51 39.05
CA HIS A 382 -27.47 14.27 38.58
C HIS A 382 -27.37 14.25 37.07
N TRP A 383 -26.14 14.02 36.56
CA TRP A 383 -25.82 13.74 35.16
C TRP A 383 -25.36 12.29 35.07
N PRO A 384 -26.27 11.38 34.63
CA PRO A 384 -26.02 9.93 34.69
C PRO A 384 -25.01 9.45 33.61
N GLY A 385 -24.38 8.30 33.90
CA GLY A 385 -23.53 7.56 33.00
C GLY A 385 -22.13 8.12 32.81
N GLY A 386 -21.28 7.42 32.08
CA GLY A 386 -19.87 7.72 31.96
C GLY A 386 -19.52 9.09 31.41
N TRP A 387 -20.42 9.72 30.65
CA TRP A 387 -20.30 11.08 30.11
C TRP A 387 -20.93 12.17 30.98
N GLY A 388 -21.43 11.81 32.15
CA GLY A 388 -22.11 12.76 33.05
C GLY A 388 -21.29 14.02 33.34
N PHE A 389 -19.96 13.91 33.50
CA PHE A 389 -19.09 15.04 33.73
C PHE A 389 -19.09 16.04 32.55
N PHE A 390 -18.97 15.56 31.31
CA PHE A 390 -19.01 16.44 30.15
C PHE A 390 -20.39 17.04 29.94
N ARG A 391 -21.47 16.33 30.25
CA ARG A 391 -22.84 16.89 30.22
C ARG A 391 -23.03 17.97 31.26
N MET A 392 -22.46 17.82 32.46
CA MET A 392 -22.42 18.90 33.45
C MET A 392 -21.66 20.11 32.89
N LEU A 393 -20.56 19.90 32.17
CA LEU A 393 -19.82 20.99 31.55
C LEU A 393 -20.58 21.64 30.38
N ASP A 394 -21.40 20.88 29.63
CA ASP A 394 -22.27 21.44 28.59
C ASP A 394 -23.35 22.37 29.18
N ASP A 395 -23.88 22.06 30.39
CA ASP A 395 -24.80 22.90 31.11
C ASP A 395 -24.13 24.13 31.72
N ALA A 396 -22.80 24.09 31.90
CA ALA A 396 -22.02 25.22 32.43
C ALA A 396 -21.58 26.14 31.28
N ARG A 397 -21.64 27.47 31.56
CA ARG A 397 -21.07 28.45 30.63
C ARG A 397 -19.56 28.49 30.76
N LEU A 398 -18.88 27.66 29.92
CA LEU A 398 -17.44 27.59 29.93
C LEU A 398 -16.80 28.81 29.25
N ARG A 399 -15.78 29.38 29.91
CA ARG A 399 -14.94 30.45 29.35
C ARG A 399 -13.48 30.03 29.42
N GLU A 400 -12.79 30.18 28.32
CA GLU A 400 -11.38 29.89 28.21
C GLU A 400 -10.51 30.84 29.01
N ARG A 401 -9.48 30.31 29.69
CA ARG A 401 -8.43 31.01 30.42
C ARG A 401 -7.08 30.35 30.13
N ASP A 402 -6.02 31.10 30.32
CA ASP A 402 -4.64 30.62 30.25
C ASP A 402 -4.35 29.84 28.96
N GLU A 403 -4.72 30.42 27.81
CA GLU A 403 -4.50 29.79 26.48
C GLU A 403 -5.11 28.39 26.38
N GLY A 404 -6.28 28.17 26.99
CA GLY A 404 -6.96 26.87 26.92
C GLY A 404 -6.58 25.87 28.02
N ARG A 405 -5.54 26.12 28.81
CA ARG A 405 -5.14 25.21 29.91
C ARG A 405 -6.17 25.18 31.05
N ARG A 406 -6.93 26.28 31.21
CA ARG A 406 -8.00 26.39 32.21
C ARG A 406 -9.31 26.76 31.55
N ARG A 407 -10.41 26.31 32.16
CA ARG A 407 -11.77 26.74 31.85
C ARG A 407 -12.41 27.24 33.10
N LEU A 408 -13.06 28.39 33.02
CA LEU A 408 -13.94 28.91 34.07
C LEU A 408 -15.37 28.51 33.74
N GLY A 409 -15.97 27.65 34.54
CA GLY A 409 -17.34 27.17 34.38
C GLY A 409 -18.29 27.95 35.28
N ASP A 410 -19.43 28.37 34.74
CA ASP A 410 -20.49 29.09 35.42
C ASP A 410 -21.77 28.25 35.32
N LEU A 411 -22.04 27.47 36.36
CA LEU A 411 -23.15 26.54 36.43
C LEU A 411 -24.33 27.19 37.18
N SER A 412 -25.44 27.30 36.49
CA SER A 412 -26.70 27.84 37.06
C SER A 412 -27.66 26.67 37.34
N LEU A 413 -28.08 26.55 38.59
CA LEU A 413 -28.87 25.44 39.12
C LEU A 413 -30.13 26.00 39.78
N GLY A 414 -31.11 26.31 38.97
CA GLY A 414 -32.30 27.05 39.41
C GLY A 414 -31.91 28.47 39.88
N ALA A 415 -32.18 28.81 41.14
CA ALA A 415 -31.75 30.08 41.75
C ALA A 415 -30.29 30.07 42.23
N LEU A 416 -29.67 28.89 42.34
CA LEU A 416 -28.31 28.72 42.83
C LEU A 416 -27.29 28.84 41.70
N ARG A 417 -26.09 29.29 42.06
CA ARG A 417 -24.98 29.45 41.12
C ARG A 417 -23.67 28.95 41.72
N LEU A 418 -22.92 28.21 40.92
CA LEU A 418 -21.56 27.81 41.23
C LEU A 418 -20.62 28.23 40.10
N VAL A 419 -19.51 28.85 40.45
CA VAL A 419 -18.44 29.19 39.54
C VAL A 419 -17.21 28.40 39.93
N PHE A 420 -16.70 27.62 39.03
CA PHE A 420 -15.53 26.75 39.25
C PHE A 420 -14.45 27.00 38.20
N SER A 421 -13.20 26.69 38.54
CA SER A 421 -12.07 26.66 37.65
C SER A 421 -11.68 25.21 37.42
N LEU A 422 -11.58 24.79 36.16
CA LEU A 422 -11.11 23.49 35.74
C LEU A 422 -9.75 23.65 35.07
N ASN A 423 -8.72 23.06 35.66
CA ASN A 423 -7.36 23.05 35.14
C ASN A 423 -7.08 21.71 34.46
N LEU A 424 -6.76 21.74 33.17
CA LEU A 424 -6.51 20.58 32.29
C LEU A 424 -5.04 20.39 31.95
N GLY A 425 -4.16 21.27 32.48
CA GLY A 425 -2.70 21.20 32.41
C GLY A 425 -2.10 21.63 31.06
N ARG A 426 -2.75 21.36 29.94
CA ARG A 426 -2.26 21.69 28.60
C ARG A 426 -3.33 22.36 27.73
N PRO A 427 -2.95 23.17 26.70
CA PRO A 427 -3.90 23.83 25.81
C PRO A 427 -4.71 22.85 24.97
N ASP A 428 -4.03 21.82 24.41
CA ASP A 428 -4.57 20.79 23.55
C ASP A 428 -5.20 19.64 24.35
N ASN A 429 -6.07 19.96 25.29
CA ASN A 429 -6.73 19.03 26.20
C ASN A 429 -8.02 18.45 25.63
N VAL A 430 -8.69 17.63 26.43
CA VAL A 430 -9.94 16.94 26.05
C VAL A 430 -11.05 17.91 25.66
N LEU A 431 -11.16 19.08 26.29
CA LEU A 431 -12.20 20.09 25.97
C LEU A 431 -11.89 20.83 24.65
N ALA A 432 -10.64 20.87 24.21
CA ALA A 432 -10.28 21.47 22.94
C ALA A 432 -10.76 20.61 21.75
N ILE A 433 -10.76 19.28 21.90
CA ILE A 433 -11.17 18.37 20.80
C ILE A 433 -12.69 18.12 20.76
N LEU A 434 -13.42 18.32 21.85
CA LEU A 434 -14.86 17.99 21.89
C LEU A 434 -15.68 18.62 20.74
N PRO A 435 -15.50 19.87 20.33
CA PRO A 435 -16.22 20.43 19.19
C PRO A 435 -15.93 19.74 17.88
N GLU A 436 -14.69 19.24 17.71
CA GLU A 436 -14.21 18.59 16.50
C GLU A 436 -14.75 17.16 16.38
N LEU A 437 -15.16 16.52 17.50
CA LEU A 437 -15.66 15.14 17.48
C LEU A 437 -16.90 14.97 16.61
N SER A 438 -17.74 15.99 16.52
CA SER A 438 -18.94 15.96 15.65
C SER A 438 -18.61 16.04 14.15
N GLU A 439 -17.38 16.39 13.80
CA GLU A 439 -16.90 16.48 12.42
C GLU A 439 -16.26 15.17 11.95
N ILE A 440 -15.94 14.26 12.87
CA ILE A 440 -15.35 12.97 12.56
C ILE A 440 -16.30 12.16 11.67
N ARG A 441 -15.79 11.68 10.54
CA ARG A 441 -16.51 10.83 9.59
C ARG A 441 -15.74 9.56 9.35
N CYS A 442 -16.45 8.48 9.14
CA CYS A 442 -15.92 7.21 8.64
C CYS A 442 -16.45 6.98 7.23
N ASP A 443 -15.56 7.05 6.26
CA ASP A 443 -15.88 6.71 4.89
C ASP A 443 -15.85 5.18 4.70
N GLU A 444 -16.59 4.67 3.70
CA GLU A 444 -16.66 3.22 3.43
C GLU A 444 -15.30 2.64 2.95
N THR A 445 -14.44 3.50 2.41
CA THR A 445 -13.10 3.13 1.92
C THR A 445 -12.02 3.84 2.74
N PRO A 446 -10.89 3.19 2.99
CA PRO A 446 -9.76 3.79 3.70
C PRO A 446 -8.99 4.80 2.86
#